data_63ff6924c9439ee6976328ccfbeba1a4
#
_entry.id   63ff6924c9439ee6976328ccfbeba1a4
#
_cell.length_a   1.000
_cell.length_b   1.000
_cell.length_c   1.000
_cell.angle_alpha   90.00
_cell.angle_beta   90.00
_cell.angle_gamma   90.00
#
_symmetry.space_group_name_H-M   'P 1'
#
loop_
_entity.id
_entity.type
_entity.pdbx_description
1 polymer ?
#
loop_
_entity_poly.entity_id
_entity_poly.type
_entity_poly.pdbx_seq_one_letter_code
_entity_poly.pdbx_strand_id
1 'polypeptide(L)'
;MLTSGKAPVDRRDFLKGAAAGAAAFVASPAISEAQQTTAPRGSPHTAADEGNIVEMKARIALATRMLANEGIVGSSGHVSMRIPGTDKILVGPADVSRDVITTDDVVTVDLNSKQLDGKRRQPDETEIHTGIYRARADVMSIVHTHPTYSVAFSVTKKPILPVHMHGAIFADGVPVFDSVGHVNTKELGDGLARALGNRRAVLLKMHGAAIVGGSLEEAFVAAIQLEENAQQQLLAETSGAGKVEPMTPEDVARCIKQSWRPASIQKRWQYYLDKNAVASKA
;
A
#
# COMPACT_ATOMS: atom_id res chain seq x y z
N MET A 1 58.19 12.29 -17.86
CA MET A 1 57.46 13.54 -18.13
C MET A 1 56.62 13.39 -19.35
N LEU A 2 55.34 13.22 -19.24
CA LEU A 2 54.31 13.47 -20.27
C LEU A 2 52.96 13.42 -19.55
N THR A 3 52.41 14.59 -19.27
CA THR A 3 51.10 14.84 -18.71
C THR A 3 50.08 14.82 -19.86
N SER A 4 49.19 13.84 -19.87
CA SER A 4 48.03 13.81 -20.77
C SER A 4 46.85 14.47 -20.05
N GLY A 5 46.58 15.75 -20.39
CA GLY A 5 45.39 16.47 -19.98
C GLY A 5 44.18 16.01 -20.80
N LYS A 6 43.15 15.52 -20.13
CA LYS A 6 41.83 15.33 -20.75
C LYS A 6 41.09 16.67 -20.78
N ALA A 7 40.64 17.06 -21.97
CA ALA A 7 39.82 18.25 -22.18
C ALA A 7 38.42 18.07 -21.53
N PRO A 8 37.76 19.14 -21.08
CA PRO A 8 36.42 19.07 -20.53
C PRO A 8 35.39 18.78 -21.61
N VAL A 9 34.46 17.85 -21.35
CA VAL A 9 33.35 17.48 -22.24
C VAL A 9 32.35 18.65 -22.30
N ASP A 10 32.06 19.16 -23.49
CA ASP A 10 31.09 20.25 -23.69
C ASP A 10 29.68 19.76 -23.45
N ARG A 11 28.91 20.56 -22.64
CA ARG A 11 27.51 20.29 -22.29
C ARG A 11 26.55 20.19 -23.48
N ARG A 12 26.99 20.62 -24.68
CA ARG A 12 26.15 20.61 -25.91
C ARG A 12 26.08 19.25 -26.60
N ASP A 13 27.00 18.35 -26.32
CA ASP A 13 27.00 17.01 -26.96
C ASP A 13 26.14 15.98 -26.23
N PHE A 14 25.66 16.28 -25.04
CA PHE A 14 24.77 15.39 -24.25
C PHE A 14 23.32 15.37 -24.77
N LEU A 15 22.90 16.33 -25.56
CA LEU A 15 21.49 16.50 -25.99
C LEU A 15 21.16 15.94 -27.37
N LYS A 16 22.09 15.29 -28.08
CA LYS A 16 21.88 14.79 -29.47
C LYS A 16 21.58 13.28 -29.58
N GLY A 17 21.39 12.58 -28.45
CA GLY A 17 21.21 11.11 -28.43
C GLY A 17 19.80 10.60 -28.16
N ALA A 18 18.73 11.40 -28.24
CA ALA A 18 17.38 10.97 -27.93
C ALA A 18 16.44 11.14 -29.14
N ALA A 19 16.46 10.21 -30.07
CA ALA A 19 15.39 10.07 -31.04
C ALA A 19 15.26 8.60 -31.50
N ALA A 20 14.01 8.15 -31.56
CA ALA A 20 13.46 6.96 -32.17
C ALA A 20 13.46 5.64 -31.37
N GLY A 21 12.32 5.40 -30.74
CA GLY A 21 11.85 4.11 -30.23
C GLY A 21 10.36 4.17 -30.01
N ALA A 22 9.55 4.23 -31.08
CA ALA A 22 8.11 4.14 -31.00
C ALA A 22 7.74 2.69 -30.68
N ALA A 23 7.34 2.40 -29.43
CA ALA A 23 6.72 1.14 -29.05
C ALA A 23 5.22 1.19 -29.38
N ALA A 24 4.78 0.30 -30.26
CA ALA A 24 3.40 0.12 -30.63
C ALA A 24 2.56 -0.33 -29.42
N PHE A 25 1.57 0.49 -29.04
CA PHE A 25 0.53 0.10 -28.08
C PHE A 25 -0.44 -0.86 -28.80
N VAL A 26 -0.45 -2.12 -28.37
CA VAL A 26 -1.51 -3.05 -28.74
C VAL A 26 -2.71 -2.75 -27.83
N ALA A 27 -3.78 -2.24 -28.42
CA ALA A 27 -5.04 -2.00 -27.72
C ALA A 27 -5.69 -3.34 -27.35
N SER A 28 -5.86 -3.59 -26.06
CA SER A 28 -6.73 -4.67 -25.56
C SER A 28 -8.20 -4.27 -25.69
N PRO A 29 -9.11 -5.24 -25.98
CA PRO A 29 -10.52 -4.95 -26.23
C PRO A 29 -11.23 -4.46 -24.94
N ALA A 30 -12.17 -3.54 -25.15
CA ALA A 30 -13.04 -2.97 -24.13
C ALA A 30 -13.79 -4.06 -23.36
N ILE A 31 -13.65 -4.03 -22.03
CA ILE A 31 -14.48 -4.85 -21.13
C ILE A 31 -15.79 -4.10 -20.90
N SER A 32 -16.89 -4.81 -21.20
CA SER A 32 -18.28 -4.46 -21.03
C SER A 32 -18.58 -3.78 -19.68
N GLU A 33 -19.45 -2.78 -19.71
CA GLU A 33 -20.07 -2.15 -18.53
C GLU A 33 -20.74 -3.20 -17.63
N ALA A 34 -20.08 -3.52 -16.52
CA ALA A 34 -20.71 -4.33 -15.46
C ALA A 34 -21.61 -3.43 -14.61
N GLN A 35 -22.87 -3.79 -14.57
CA GLN A 35 -23.98 -3.18 -13.84
C GLN A 35 -23.59 -2.75 -12.42
N GLN A 36 -23.79 -1.47 -12.12
CA GLN A 36 -23.80 -0.93 -10.77
C GLN A 36 -25.00 -1.51 -10.01
N THR A 37 -24.76 -2.54 -9.22
CA THR A 37 -25.72 -2.97 -8.20
C THR A 37 -25.63 -2.02 -7.01
N THR A 38 -26.64 -1.20 -6.82
CA THR A 38 -26.82 -0.40 -5.60
C THR A 38 -26.96 -1.33 -4.40
N ALA A 39 -25.98 -1.29 -3.48
CA ALA A 39 -26.07 -2.02 -2.21
C ALA A 39 -27.28 -1.50 -1.38
N PRO A 40 -28.04 -2.37 -0.71
CA PRO A 40 -29.17 -1.97 0.11
C PRO A 40 -28.71 -1.11 1.30
N ARG A 41 -29.48 -0.06 1.60
CA ARG A 41 -29.27 0.81 2.77
C ARG A 41 -29.33 -0.04 4.05
N GLY A 42 -28.29 0.14 4.89
CA GLY A 42 -28.05 -0.69 6.06
C GLY A 42 -29.22 -0.79 7.05
N SER A 43 -29.38 -1.98 7.58
CA SER A 43 -30.19 -2.27 8.78
C SER A 43 -29.65 -1.52 9.99
N PRO A 44 -30.47 -1.22 11.02
CA PRO A 44 -30.02 -0.57 12.23
C PRO A 44 -28.97 -1.42 12.96
N HIS A 45 -27.92 -0.78 13.49
CA HIS A 45 -26.87 -1.42 14.28
C HIS A 45 -27.44 -2.21 15.45
N THR A 46 -26.97 -3.43 15.64
CA THR A 46 -27.31 -4.32 16.75
C THR A 46 -26.18 -4.38 17.78
N ALA A 47 -26.43 -4.87 19.00
CA ALA A 47 -25.39 -5.08 20.02
C ALA A 47 -24.28 -6.05 19.54
N ALA A 48 -24.59 -6.98 18.63
CA ALA A 48 -23.61 -7.85 18.00
C ALA A 48 -22.69 -7.07 17.05
N ASP A 49 -23.21 -6.06 16.36
CA ASP A 49 -22.42 -5.19 15.48
C ASP A 49 -21.48 -4.28 16.27
N GLU A 50 -21.89 -3.81 17.46
CA GLU A 50 -21.04 -3.03 18.38
C GLU A 50 -19.87 -3.86 18.90
N GLY A 51 -20.09 -5.12 19.30
CA GLY A 51 -19.03 -6.04 19.71
C GLY A 51 -18.01 -6.28 18.58
N ASN A 52 -18.47 -6.42 17.36
CA ASN A 52 -17.63 -6.56 16.17
C ASN A 52 -16.81 -5.28 15.91
N ILE A 53 -17.38 -4.08 16.09
CA ILE A 53 -16.66 -2.80 15.92
C ILE A 53 -15.52 -2.66 16.93
N VAL A 54 -15.73 -3.00 18.20
CA VAL A 54 -14.68 -2.96 19.24
C VAL A 54 -13.53 -3.90 18.88
N GLU A 55 -13.83 -5.11 18.44
CA GLU A 55 -12.82 -6.05 17.97
C GLU A 55 -12.06 -5.52 16.75
N MET A 56 -12.74 -4.97 15.76
CA MET A 56 -12.12 -4.37 14.58
C MET A 56 -11.20 -3.21 14.97
N LYS A 57 -11.60 -2.33 15.89
CA LYS A 57 -10.75 -1.24 16.41
C LYS A 57 -9.51 -1.80 17.11
N ALA A 58 -9.65 -2.84 17.94
CA ALA A 58 -8.52 -3.50 18.61
C ALA A 58 -7.52 -4.09 17.60
N ARG A 59 -8.02 -4.70 16.52
CA ARG A 59 -7.19 -5.27 15.44
C ARG A 59 -6.46 -4.19 14.64
N ILE A 60 -7.09 -3.03 14.36
CA ILE A 60 -6.43 -1.87 13.72
C ILE A 60 -5.29 -1.36 14.60
N ALA A 61 -5.53 -1.15 15.89
CA ALA A 61 -4.53 -0.69 16.83
C ALA A 61 -3.34 -1.66 16.90
N LEU A 62 -3.63 -2.96 16.98
CA LEU A 62 -2.62 -4.01 17.02
C LEU A 62 -1.79 -4.06 15.72
N ALA A 63 -2.45 -4.04 14.54
CA ALA A 63 -1.77 -4.01 13.24
C ALA A 63 -0.86 -2.79 13.11
N THR A 64 -1.33 -1.62 13.58
CA THR A 64 -0.54 -0.38 13.54
C THR A 64 0.73 -0.50 14.38
N ARG A 65 0.63 -1.03 15.62
CA ARG A 65 1.82 -1.27 16.46
C ARG A 65 2.78 -2.27 15.85
N MET A 66 2.27 -3.36 15.28
CA MET A 66 3.12 -4.35 14.60
C MET A 66 3.85 -3.73 13.40
N LEU A 67 3.20 -2.89 12.59
CA LEU A 67 3.85 -2.18 11.48
C LEU A 67 4.89 -1.16 11.97
N ALA A 68 4.66 -0.52 13.11
CA ALA A 68 5.63 0.37 13.74
C ALA A 68 6.87 -0.40 14.20
N ASN A 69 6.70 -1.55 14.86
CA ASN A 69 7.80 -2.42 15.27
C ASN A 69 8.63 -2.97 14.09
N GLU A 70 8.01 -3.08 12.91
CA GLU A 70 8.70 -3.48 11.66
C GLU A 70 9.30 -2.29 10.89
N GLY A 71 9.15 -1.05 11.38
CA GLY A 71 9.65 0.15 10.71
C GLY A 71 8.92 0.49 9.40
N ILE A 72 7.74 -0.09 9.18
CA ILE A 72 6.92 0.15 7.99
C ILE A 72 6.09 1.43 8.12
N VAL A 73 5.69 1.77 9.33
CA VAL A 73 5.12 3.07 9.70
C VAL A 73 6.02 3.72 10.75
N GLY A 74 6.12 5.04 10.68
CA GLY A 74 6.88 5.83 11.67
C GLY A 74 5.94 6.71 12.48
N SER A 75 6.22 8.03 12.51
CA SER A 75 5.34 9.03 13.14
C SER A 75 4.00 9.18 12.41
N SER A 76 3.90 8.73 11.17
CA SER A 76 2.71 8.79 10.33
C SER A 76 2.46 7.47 9.61
N GLY A 77 1.37 7.39 8.87
CA GLY A 77 0.82 6.14 8.34
C GLY A 77 -0.38 5.67 9.17
N HIS A 78 -1.31 4.98 8.53
CA HIS A 78 -2.55 4.56 9.17
C HIS A 78 -3.12 3.29 8.56
N VAL A 79 -3.80 2.53 9.39
CA VAL A 79 -4.53 1.32 9.02
C VAL A 79 -6.02 1.61 9.09
N SER A 80 -6.79 1.11 8.13
CA SER A 80 -8.24 1.19 8.15
C SER A 80 -8.91 -0.13 7.82
N MET A 81 -10.16 -0.28 8.25
CA MET A 81 -11.05 -1.38 7.90
C MET A 81 -12.42 -0.84 7.52
N ARG A 82 -13.02 -1.40 6.47
CA ARG A 82 -14.42 -1.17 6.12
C ARG A 82 -15.33 -1.86 7.13
N ILE A 83 -16.36 -1.18 7.61
CA ILE A 83 -17.42 -1.82 8.40
C ILE A 83 -18.37 -2.51 7.42
N PRO A 84 -18.48 -3.86 7.46
CA PRO A 84 -19.28 -4.61 6.50
C PRO A 84 -20.74 -4.14 6.45
N GLY A 85 -21.31 -4.09 5.25
CA GLY A 85 -22.72 -3.71 5.05
C GLY A 85 -23.02 -2.22 5.23
N THR A 86 -21.98 -1.37 5.41
CA THR A 86 -22.14 0.07 5.63
C THR A 86 -21.27 0.91 4.69
N ASP A 87 -21.52 2.22 4.68
CA ASP A 87 -20.69 3.25 4.06
C ASP A 87 -19.69 3.88 5.03
N LYS A 88 -19.28 3.13 6.07
CA LYS A 88 -18.38 3.59 7.13
C LYS A 88 -17.09 2.78 7.17
N ILE A 89 -16.05 3.42 7.66
CA ILE A 89 -14.75 2.82 7.93
C ILE A 89 -14.28 3.14 9.33
N LEU A 90 -13.44 2.27 9.87
CA LEU A 90 -12.62 2.53 11.04
C LEU A 90 -11.22 2.87 10.57
N VAL A 91 -10.56 3.88 11.15
CA VAL A 91 -9.22 4.30 10.77
C VAL A 91 -8.41 4.75 12.00
N GLY A 92 -7.12 4.43 12.00
CA GLY A 92 -6.18 4.91 13.01
C GLY A 92 -6.09 6.45 13.00
N PRO A 93 -5.92 7.10 14.17
CA PRO A 93 -5.94 8.56 14.29
C PRO A 93 -4.68 9.24 13.76
N ALA A 94 -4.75 10.58 13.62
CA ALA A 94 -3.61 11.42 13.24
C ALA A 94 -2.61 11.66 14.39
N ASP A 95 -3.15 11.83 15.60
CA ASP A 95 -2.53 12.50 16.75
C ASP A 95 -2.07 11.56 17.87
N VAL A 96 -1.88 10.27 17.55
CA VAL A 96 -1.36 9.26 18.48
C VAL A 96 -0.15 8.57 17.85
N SER A 97 0.92 8.36 18.64
CA SER A 97 2.07 7.57 18.20
C SER A 97 1.65 6.15 17.82
N ARG A 98 2.21 5.64 16.73
CA ARG A 98 1.88 4.32 16.19
C ARG A 98 2.27 3.18 17.11
N ASP A 99 3.25 3.40 17.98
CA ASP A 99 3.74 2.41 18.95
C ASP A 99 2.77 2.19 20.13
N VAL A 100 1.97 3.21 20.48
CA VAL A 100 1.12 3.19 21.70
C VAL A 100 -0.37 3.32 21.40
N ILE A 101 -0.76 3.30 20.12
CA ILE A 101 -2.18 3.36 19.72
C ILE A 101 -3.00 2.26 20.39
N THR A 102 -4.18 2.61 20.88
CA THR A 102 -5.13 1.71 21.57
C THR A 102 -6.45 1.61 20.78
N THR A 103 -7.30 0.72 21.21
CA THR A 103 -8.67 0.53 20.68
C THR A 103 -9.48 1.84 20.72
N ASP A 104 -9.37 2.61 21.81
CA ASP A 104 -10.14 3.83 22.05
C ASP A 104 -9.68 5.00 21.17
N ASP A 105 -8.50 4.91 20.58
CA ASP A 105 -7.96 5.94 19.71
C ASP A 105 -8.50 5.86 18.28
N VAL A 106 -9.00 4.68 17.85
CA VAL A 106 -9.49 4.44 16.49
C VAL A 106 -10.82 5.16 16.27
N VAL A 107 -10.90 5.93 15.19
CA VAL A 107 -12.06 6.75 14.85
C VAL A 107 -12.93 6.10 13.77
N THR A 108 -14.21 6.51 13.71
CA THR A 108 -15.16 6.10 12.66
C THR A 108 -15.37 7.26 11.70
N VAL A 109 -15.29 6.98 10.40
CA VAL A 109 -15.43 7.96 9.32
C VAL A 109 -16.40 7.43 8.27
N ASP A 110 -17.20 8.28 7.63
CA ASP A 110 -17.98 7.90 6.46
C ASP A 110 -17.14 7.95 5.16
N LEU A 111 -17.69 7.45 4.07
CA LEU A 111 -17.00 7.47 2.78
C LEU A 111 -16.88 8.87 2.14
N ASN A 112 -17.44 9.92 2.76
CA ASN A 112 -17.22 11.31 2.41
C ASN A 112 -16.15 11.97 3.29
N SER A 113 -15.36 11.17 4.01
CA SER A 113 -14.28 11.62 4.90
C SER A 113 -14.75 12.45 6.08
N LYS A 114 -16.01 12.34 6.49
CA LYS A 114 -16.54 13.00 7.69
C LYS A 114 -16.37 12.08 8.88
N GLN A 115 -15.68 12.54 9.92
CA GLN A 115 -15.60 11.83 11.20
C GLN A 115 -16.99 11.78 11.86
N LEU A 116 -17.42 10.58 12.20
CA LEU A 116 -18.73 10.29 12.81
C LEU A 116 -18.61 10.01 14.30
N ASP A 117 -17.49 9.37 14.72
CA ASP A 117 -17.26 8.97 16.11
C ASP A 117 -15.76 8.88 16.41
N GLY A 118 -15.43 8.91 17.71
CA GLY A 118 -14.07 8.83 18.24
C GLY A 118 -13.59 10.15 18.83
N LYS A 119 -12.72 10.04 19.86
CA LYS A 119 -12.18 11.18 20.61
C LYS A 119 -10.95 11.82 19.95
N ARG A 120 -10.28 11.06 19.09
CA ARG A 120 -9.07 11.50 18.39
C ARG A 120 -9.41 12.16 17.05
N ARG A 121 -8.45 12.87 16.48
CA ARG A 121 -8.58 13.48 15.16
C ARG A 121 -8.32 12.43 14.08
N GLN A 122 -9.20 12.36 13.08
CA GLN A 122 -8.96 11.54 11.89
C GLN A 122 -7.70 12.00 11.14
N PRO A 123 -7.05 11.14 10.34
CA PRO A 123 -5.93 11.53 9.49
C PRO A 123 -6.30 12.65 8.51
N ASP A 124 -5.39 13.60 8.30
CA ASP A 124 -5.56 14.61 7.26
C ASP A 124 -5.69 13.97 5.86
N GLU A 125 -5.12 12.78 5.70
CA GLU A 125 -5.14 11.98 4.49
C GLU A 125 -6.20 10.87 4.49
N THR A 126 -7.32 11.08 5.17
CA THR A 126 -8.45 10.14 5.16
C THR A 126 -8.92 9.81 3.75
N GLU A 127 -8.73 10.72 2.77
CA GLU A 127 -9.09 10.52 1.36
C GLU A 127 -8.26 9.42 0.67
N ILE A 128 -7.07 9.05 1.16
CA ILE A 128 -6.38 7.84 0.71
C ILE A 128 -7.29 6.62 0.88
N HIS A 129 -7.92 6.51 2.05
CA HIS A 129 -8.78 5.38 2.39
C HIS A 129 -10.14 5.49 1.71
N THR A 130 -10.86 6.58 1.94
CA THR A 130 -12.23 6.74 1.44
C THR A 130 -12.31 6.75 -0.08
N GLY A 131 -11.32 7.34 -0.79
CA GLY A 131 -11.22 7.30 -2.24
C GLY A 131 -11.12 5.87 -2.77
N ILE A 132 -10.25 5.05 -2.19
CA ILE A 132 -10.09 3.64 -2.57
C ILE A 132 -11.35 2.86 -2.21
N TYR A 133 -11.92 3.02 -1.01
CA TYR A 133 -13.13 2.31 -0.62
C TYR A 133 -14.35 2.67 -1.48
N ARG A 134 -14.47 3.91 -1.95
CA ARG A 134 -15.52 4.31 -2.92
C ARG A 134 -15.39 3.57 -4.24
N ALA A 135 -14.16 3.39 -4.73
CA ALA A 135 -13.88 2.78 -6.02
C ALA A 135 -13.85 1.24 -6.01
N ARG A 136 -13.56 0.62 -4.86
CA ARG A 136 -13.23 -0.80 -4.71
C ARG A 136 -14.07 -1.44 -3.60
N ALA A 137 -15.19 -2.06 -3.97
CA ALA A 137 -16.08 -2.75 -3.02
C ALA A 137 -15.45 -4.04 -2.44
N ASP A 138 -14.51 -4.63 -3.14
CA ASP A 138 -13.75 -5.82 -2.73
C ASP A 138 -12.68 -5.52 -1.67
N VAL A 139 -12.31 -4.26 -1.48
CA VAL A 139 -11.32 -3.85 -0.47
C VAL A 139 -11.98 -3.74 0.90
N MET A 140 -11.47 -4.53 1.86
CA MET A 140 -11.94 -4.54 3.25
C MET A 140 -10.95 -3.91 4.22
N SER A 141 -9.66 -3.77 3.83
CA SER A 141 -8.65 -3.09 4.64
C SER A 141 -7.62 -2.38 3.77
N ILE A 142 -7.12 -1.27 4.28
CA ILE A 142 -6.07 -0.46 3.65
C ILE A 142 -5.01 -0.13 4.69
N VAL A 143 -3.74 -0.29 4.27
CA VAL A 143 -2.57 0.11 5.03
C VAL A 143 -1.86 1.21 4.25
N HIS A 144 -1.82 2.42 4.80
CA HIS A 144 -1.00 3.52 4.30
C HIS A 144 0.30 3.59 5.11
N THR A 145 1.43 3.59 4.41
CA THR A 145 2.77 3.46 5.00
C THR A 145 3.75 4.43 4.35
N HIS A 146 4.88 4.65 5.04
CA HIS A 146 6.01 5.45 4.52
C HIS A 146 7.29 4.62 4.43
N PRO A 147 7.30 3.51 3.69
CA PRO A 147 8.39 2.54 3.66
C PRO A 147 9.56 3.07 2.83
N THR A 148 10.78 2.93 3.33
CA THR A 148 11.99 3.54 2.76
C THR A 148 12.29 3.06 1.36
N TYR A 149 12.29 1.74 1.16
CA TYR A 149 12.72 1.14 -0.11
C TYR A 149 11.66 1.27 -1.19
N SER A 150 10.40 1.04 -0.86
CA SER A 150 9.30 1.20 -1.82
C SER A 150 9.16 2.65 -2.28
N VAL A 151 9.29 3.63 -1.37
CA VAL A 151 9.23 5.06 -1.71
C VAL A 151 10.37 5.46 -2.65
N ALA A 152 11.58 4.87 -2.51
CA ALA A 152 12.69 5.14 -3.41
C ALA A 152 12.37 4.85 -4.88
N PHE A 153 11.54 3.82 -5.16
CA PHE A 153 11.06 3.53 -6.52
C PHE A 153 10.11 4.60 -7.05
N SER A 154 9.33 5.26 -6.18
CA SER A 154 8.47 6.36 -6.60
C SER A 154 9.25 7.60 -7.08
N VAL A 155 10.49 7.76 -6.60
CA VAL A 155 11.40 8.86 -6.97
C VAL A 155 12.09 8.58 -8.31
N THR A 156 12.49 7.33 -8.55
CA THR A 156 13.31 6.96 -9.71
C THR A 156 12.49 6.65 -10.96
N LYS A 157 11.17 6.53 -10.86
CA LYS A 157 10.26 6.05 -11.92
C LYS A 157 10.58 4.62 -12.41
N LYS A 158 11.43 3.88 -11.70
CA LYS A 158 11.66 2.47 -11.98
C LYS A 158 10.50 1.64 -11.44
N PRO A 159 10.03 0.62 -12.17
CA PRO A 159 8.98 -0.26 -11.67
C PRO A 159 9.51 -1.14 -10.53
N ILE A 160 8.66 -1.42 -9.56
CA ILE A 160 8.89 -2.52 -8.62
C ILE A 160 8.59 -3.83 -9.38
N LEU A 161 9.59 -4.69 -9.46
CA LEU A 161 9.55 -5.98 -10.14
C LEU A 161 9.39 -7.12 -9.11
N PRO A 162 8.75 -8.24 -9.46
CA PRO A 162 8.68 -9.40 -8.58
C PRO A 162 10.02 -10.15 -8.57
N VAL A 163 10.92 -9.77 -7.66
CA VAL A 163 12.28 -10.34 -7.54
C VAL A 163 12.42 -11.31 -6.38
N HIS A 164 11.44 -11.35 -5.48
CA HIS A 164 11.35 -12.26 -4.35
C HIS A 164 10.03 -13.03 -4.39
N MET A 165 10.02 -14.30 -3.91
CA MET A 165 8.80 -15.13 -4.02
C MET A 165 7.56 -14.50 -3.39
N HIS A 166 7.71 -13.69 -2.35
CA HIS A 166 6.60 -12.95 -1.73
C HIS A 166 6.20 -11.71 -2.56
N GLY A 167 7.09 -11.20 -3.41
CA GLY A 167 6.81 -10.11 -4.35
C GLY A 167 5.93 -10.52 -5.53
N ALA A 168 5.71 -11.83 -5.74
CA ALA A 168 4.86 -12.36 -6.80
C ALA A 168 3.45 -11.75 -6.81
N ILE A 169 2.91 -11.38 -5.65
CA ILE A 169 1.58 -10.75 -5.51
C ILE A 169 1.50 -9.33 -6.09
N PHE A 170 2.62 -8.75 -6.50
CA PHE A 170 2.73 -7.44 -7.13
C PHE A 170 3.15 -7.52 -8.59
N ALA A 171 3.13 -8.71 -9.21
CA ALA A 171 3.58 -8.92 -10.58
C ALA A 171 2.74 -8.19 -11.64
N ASP A 172 1.50 -7.82 -11.33
CA ASP A 172 0.65 -6.94 -12.13
C ASP A 172 1.04 -5.45 -12.05
N GLY A 173 2.09 -5.16 -11.29
CA GLY A 173 2.72 -3.85 -11.13
C GLY A 173 2.24 -3.07 -9.92
N VAL A 174 3.09 -2.15 -9.50
CA VAL A 174 2.82 -1.15 -8.46
C VAL A 174 2.92 0.24 -9.09
N PRO A 175 1.80 0.85 -9.49
CA PRO A 175 1.81 2.16 -10.14
C PRO A 175 2.24 3.26 -9.16
N VAL A 176 2.67 4.39 -9.71
CA VAL A 176 2.95 5.61 -8.95
C VAL A 176 1.84 6.63 -9.22
N PHE A 177 1.18 7.08 -8.18
CA PHE A 177 0.30 8.25 -8.24
C PHE A 177 1.17 9.51 -8.29
N ASP A 178 1.14 10.20 -9.44
CA ASP A 178 2.03 11.33 -9.74
C ASP A 178 1.54 12.64 -9.11
N SER A 179 1.38 12.63 -7.79
CA SER A 179 1.09 13.83 -6.99
C SER A 179 1.97 13.81 -5.74
N VAL A 180 2.63 14.93 -5.46
CA VAL A 180 3.47 15.11 -4.28
C VAL A 180 2.65 15.81 -3.20
N GLY A 181 2.81 15.38 -1.93
CA GLY A 181 2.13 15.96 -0.78
C GLY A 181 0.95 15.11 -0.28
N HIS A 182 0.12 15.69 0.56
CA HIS A 182 -0.97 14.99 1.22
C HIS A 182 -2.16 14.76 0.29
N VAL A 183 -2.73 13.57 0.34
CA VAL A 183 -3.99 13.22 -0.36
C VAL A 183 -5.17 13.55 0.57
N ASN A 184 -5.52 14.83 0.62
CA ASN A 184 -6.48 15.38 1.57
C ASN A 184 -7.72 16.00 0.92
N THR A 185 -7.90 15.82 -0.39
CA THR A 185 -9.13 16.21 -1.09
C THR A 185 -9.74 15.01 -1.81
N LYS A 186 -11.05 15.08 -2.03
CA LYS A 186 -11.78 14.02 -2.74
C LYS A 186 -11.19 13.75 -4.13
N GLU A 187 -10.81 14.79 -4.86
CA GLU A 187 -10.23 14.69 -6.21
C GLU A 187 -8.91 13.93 -6.19
N LEU A 188 -8.05 14.19 -5.19
CA LEU A 188 -6.79 13.46 -5.00
C LEU A 188 -7.04 12.02 -4.61
N GLY A 189 -7.98 11.75 -3.69
CA GLY A 189 -8.37 10.40 -3.28
C GLY A 189 -8.92 9.57 -4.45
N ASP A 190 -9.82 10.16 -5.24
CA ASP A 190 -10.37 9.52 -6.44
C ASP A 190 -9.28 9.32 -7.52
N GLY A 191 -8.32 10.26 -7.63
CA GLY A 191 -7.15 10.14 -8.50
C GLY A 191 -6.23 8.98 -8.08
N LEU A 192 -5.95 8.86 -6.79
CA LEU A 192 -5.17 7.76 -6.22
C LEU A 192 -5.85 6.40 -6.47
N ALA A 193 -7.17 6.33 -6.26
CA ALA A 193 -7.94 5.12 -6.51
C ALA A 193 -7.91 4.70 -7.99
N ARG A 194 -7.99 5.66 -8.91
CA ARG A 194 -7.80 5.39 -10.36
C ARG A 194 -6.40 4.89 -10.67
N ALA A 195 -5.36 5.47 -10.06
CA ALA A 195 -3.98 5.00 -10.24
C ALA A 195 -3.78 3.58 -9.71
N LEU A 196 -4.36 3.25 -8.56
CA LEU A 196 -4.36 1.90 -8.00
C LEU A 196 -5.04 0.90 -8.96
N GLY A 197 -6.20 1.27 -9.52
CA GLY A 197 -7.02 0.36 -10.34
C GLY A 197 -7.34 -0.93 -9.60
N ASN A 198 -7.16 -2.07 -10.25
CA ASN A 198 -7.40 -3.40 -9.65
C ASN A 198 -6.18 -3.98 -8.93
N ARG A 199 -5.09 -3.23 -8.82
CA ARG A 199 -3.83 -3.69 -8.23
C ARG A 199 -3.92 -3.74 -6.70
N ARG A 200 -2.90 -4.35 -6.10
CA ARG A 200 -2.81 -4.54 -4.64
C ARG A 200 -2.15 -3.37 -3.94
N ALA A 201 -1.34 -2.60 -4.64
CA ALA A 201 -0.63 -1.46 -4.06
C ALA A 201 -0.46 -0.33 -5.08
N VAL A 202 -0.34 0.89 -4.57
CA VAL A 202 0.03 2.09 -5.31
C VAL A 202 1.04 2.88 -4.49
N LEU A 203 2.09 3.38 -5.13
CA LEU A 203 3.01 4.32 -4.52
C LEU A 203 2.47 5.75 -4.65
N LEU A 204 2.59 6.52 -3.59
CA LEU A 204 2.43 7.97 -3.61
C LEU A 204 3.80 8.58 -3.87
N LYS A 205 3.94 9.40 -4.91
CA LYS A 205 5.22 9.97 -5.34
C LYS A 205 5.92 10.71 -4.22
N MET A 206 7.16 10.30 -3.89
CA MET A 206 8.01 10.89 -2.84
C MET A 206 7.36 10.96 -1.45
N HIS A 207 6.40 10.07 -1.17
CA HIS A 207 5.60 10.14 0.04
C HIS A 207 5.49 8.78 0.73
N GLY A 208 4.79 7.85 0.12
CA GLY A 208 4.44 6.59 0.76
C GLY A 208 3.84 5.56 -0.18
N ALA A 209 3.11 4.62 0.38
CA ALA A 209 2.36 3.61 -0.33
C ALA A 209 0.99 3.39 0.30
N ALA A 210 0.00 3.03 -0.53
CA ALA A 210 -1.28 2.50 -0.07
C ALA A 210 -1.42 1.06 -0.56
N ILE A 211 -1.65 0.14 0.37
CA ILE A 211 -1.76 -1.30 0.14
C ILE A 211 -3.14 -1.77 0.55
N VAL A 212 -3.78 -2.57 -0.29
CA VAL A 212 -5.15 -3.02 -0.09
C VAL A 212 -5.25 -4.53 0.07
N GLY A 213 -6.25 -4.97 0.83
CA GLY A 213 -6.56 -6.39 1.02
C GLY A 213 -8.04 -6.66 1.21
N GLY A 214 -8.45 -7.90 0.94
CA GLY A 214 -9.78 -8.43 1.26
C GLY A 214 -9.94 -8.72 2.76
N SER A 215 -8.88 -8.60 3.55
CA SER A 215 -8.87 -8.63 5.01
C SER A 215 -7.74 -7.76 5.56
N LEU A 216 -7.75 -7.52 6.87
CA LEU A 216 -6.68 -6.80 7.56
C LEU A 216 -5.35 -7.55 7.44
N GLU A 217 -5.37 -8.86 7.62
CA GLU A 217 -4.18 -9.71 7.53
C GLU A 217 -3.57 -9.65 6.13
N GLU A 218 -4.40 -9.66 5.08
CA GLU A 218 -3.92 -9.53 3.70
C GLU A 218 -3.23 -8.19 3.47
N ALA A 219 -3.86 -7.07 3.85
CA ALA A 219 -3.29 -5.75 3.66
C ALA A 219 -1.98 -5.58 4.47
N PHE A 220 -1.96 -6.06 5.72
CA PHE A 220 -0.81 -6.04 6.61
C PHE A 220 0.37 -6.84 6.05
N VAL A 221 0.15 -8.11 5.68
CA VAL A 221 1.19 -8.98 5.14
C VAL A 221 1.71 -8.44 3.80
N ALA A 222 0.81 -7.94 2.95
CA ALA A 222 1.19 -7.34 1.68
C ALA A 222 2.05 -6.07 1.86
N ALA A 223 1.77 -5.24 2.88
CA ALA A 223 2.58 -4.04 3.16
C ALA A 223 4.03 -4.39 3.49
N ILE A 224 4.25 -5.39 4.33
CA ILE A 224 5.59 -5.87 4.66
C ILE A 224 6.27 -6.48 3.43
N GLN A 225 5.57 -7.33 2.68
CA GLN A 225 6.12 -7.98 1.50
C GLN A 225 6.46 -7.03 0.37
N LEU A 226 5.73 -5.90 0.24
CA LEU A 226 6.08 -4.85 -0.71
C LEU A 226 7.45 -4.27 -0.39
N GLU A 227 7.67 -3.91 0.88
CA GLU A 227 8.94 -3.31 1.32
C GLU A 227 10.10 -4.30 1.24
N GLU A 228 9.91 -5.56 1.67
CA GLU A 228 10.92 -6.62 1.53
C GLU A 228 11.33 -6.83 0.07
N ASN A 229 10.36 -6.89 -0.85
CA ASN A 229 10.63 -7.07 -2.27
C ASN A 229 11.35 -5.85 -2.88
N ALA A 230 10.93 -4.64 -2.52
CA ALA A 230 11.56 -3.40 -2.96
C ALA A 230 13.00 -3.29 -2.44
N GLN A 231 13.24 -3.65 -1.18
CA GLN A 231 14.58 -3.71 -0.60
C GLN A 231 15.50 -4.66 -1.37
N GLN A 232 15.03 -5.87 -1.65
CA GLN A 232 15.82 -6.87 -2.37
C GLN A 232 16.10 -6.44 -3.80
N GLN A 233 15.14 -5.84 -4.49
CA GLN A 233 15.36 -5.30 -5.83
C GLN A 233 16.42 -4.20 -5.79
N LEU A 234 16.32 -3.23 -4.88
CA LEU A 234 17.29 -2.14 -4.77
C LEU A 234 18.70 -2.65 -4.46
N LEU A 235 18.82 -3.60 -3.52
CA LEU A 235 20.11 -4.22 -3.19
C LEU A 235 20.70 -4.98 -4.39
N ALA A 236 19.89 -5.72 -5.13
CA ALA A 236 20.32 -6.43 -6.34
C ALA A 236 20.78 -5.44 -7.43
N GLU A 237 20.03 -4.36 -7.67
CA GLU A 237 20.40 -3.32 -8.64
C GLU A 237 21.70 -2.58 -8.28
N THR A 238 21.96 -2.38 -7.00
CA THR A 238 23.15 -1.64 -6.52
C THR A 238 24.36 -2.53 -6.29
N SER A 239 24.21 -3.85 -6.30
CA SER A 239 25.29 -4.81 -6.07
C SER A 239 26.37 -4.81 -7.15
N GLY A 240 26.03 -4.30 -8.36
CA GLY A 240 26.91 -4.38 -9.55
C GLY A 240 27.07 -5.80 -10.12
N ALA A 241 26.32 -6.78 -9.60
CA ALA A 241 26.46 -8.20 -9.98
C ALA A 241 25.79 -8.56 -11.32
N GLY A 242 25.11 -7.61 -11.97
CA GLY A 242 24.45 -7.81 -13.24
C GLY A 242 23.05 -7.19 -13.31
N LYS A 243 22.31 -7.55 -14.36
CA LYS A 243 20.93 -7.08 -14.55
C LYS A 243 19.97 -7.85 -13.63
N VAL A 244 19.09 -7.15 -12.97
CA VAL A 244 18.00 -7.78 -12.18
C VAL A 244 17.04 -8.48 -13.13
N GLU A 245 16.80 -9.77 -12.90
CA GLU A 245 15.84 -10.58 -13.63
C GLU A 245 14.59 -10.80 -12.76
N PRO A 246 13.40 -10.32 -13.19
CA PRO A 246 12.17 -10.61 -12.49
C PRO A 246 11.73 -12.06 -12.70
N MET A 247 10.83 -12.54 -11.84
CA MET A 247 10.20 -13.85 -12.03
C MET A 247 9.47 -13.93 -13.38
N THR A 248 9.52 -15.12 -13.99
CA THR A 248 8.67 -15.44 -15.14
C THR A 248 7.19 -15.50 -14.74
N PRO A 249 6.25 -15.38 -15.70
CA PRO A 249 4.82 -15.54 -15.40
C PRO A 249 4.49 -16.88 -14.73
N GLU A 250 5.18 -17.97 -15.12
CA GLU A 250 5.03 -19.30 -14.55
C GLU A 250 5.51 -19.35 -13.10
N ASP A 251 6.63 -18.70 -12.79
CA ASP A 251 7.17 -18.59 -11.43
C ASP A 251 6.23 -17.78 -10.55
N VAL A 252 5.71 -16.66 -11.06
CA VAL A 252 4.73 -15.82 -10.37
C VAL A 252 3.49 -16.64 -9.99
N ALA A 253 2.90 -17.35 -10.96
CA ALA A 253 1.72 -18.18 -10.72
C ALA A 253 2.00 -19.26 -9.67
N ARG A 254 3.17 -19.94 -9.74
CA ARG A 254 3.59 -20.94 -8.79
C ARG A 254 3.78 -20.35 -7.39
N CYS A 255 4.46 -19.22 -7.28
CA CYS A 255 4.71 -18.54 -6.00
C CYS A 255 3.42 -18.05 -5.34
N ILE A 256 2.49 -17.47 -6.10
CA ILE A 256 1.17 -17.07 -5.57
C ILE A 256 0.44 -18.29 -5.02
N LYS A 257 0.36 -19.39 -5.79
CA LYS A 257 -0.29 -20.62 -5.36
C LYS A 257 0.31 -21.21 -4.08
N GLN A 258 1.61 -21.06 -3.88
CA GLN A 258 2.33 -21.61 -2.72
C GLN A 258 2.25 -20.70 -1.50
N SER A 259 2.38 -19.38 -1.66
CA SER A 259 2.65 -18.44 -0.57
C SER A 259 1.48 -17.50 -0.26
N TRP A 260 0.55 -17.25 -1.20
CA TRP A 260 -0.59 -16.37 -1.00
C TRP A 260 -1.89 -17.19 -0.84
N ARG A 261 -1.99 -17.88 0.30
CA ARG A 261 -3.15 -18.69 0.70
C ARG A 261 -3.60 -18.25 2.10
N PRO A 262 -4.88 -18.41 2.47
CA PRO A 262 -5.39 -18.04 3.80
C PRO A 262 -4.50 -18.58 4.93
N ALA A 263 -4.14 -19.86 4.89
CA ALA A 263 -3.25 -20.45 5.91
C ALA A 263 -1.85 -19.83 5.96
N SER A 264 -1.30 -19.42 4.81
CA SER A 264 0.02 -18.79 4.75
C SER A 264 -0.02 -17.34 5.25
N ILE A 265 -1.09 -16.62 4.96
CA ILE A 265 -1.33 -15.26 5.45
C ILE A 265 -1.52 -15.30 6.96
N GLN A 266 -2.39 -16.21 7.46
CA GLN A 266 -2.63 -16.39 8.89
C GLN A 266 -1.36 -16.77 9.65
N LYS A 267 -0.51 -17.66 9.10
CA LYS A 267 0.78 -18.01 9.69
C LYS A 267 1.71 -16.80 9.84
N ARG A 268 1.76 -15.90 8.83
CA ARG A 268 2.57 -14.68 8.89
C ARG A 268 1.99 -13.69 9.89
N TRP A 269 0.68 -13.49 9.87
CA TRP A 269 0.00 -12.67 10.86
C TRP A 269 0.34 -13.13 12.28
N GLN A 270 0.24 -14.45 12.56
CA GLN A 270 0.57 -15.03 13.87
C GLN A 270 2.03 -14.77 14.24
N TYR A 271 2.97 -14.90 13.29
CA TYR A 271 4.38 -14.59 13.54
C TYR A 271 4.58 -13.15 14.06
N TYR A 272 3.90 -12.17 13.44
CA TYR A 272 4.02 -10.78 13.89
C TYR A 272 3.28 -10.52 15.21
N LEU A 273 2.20 -11.23 15.48
CA LEU A 273 1.56 -11.21 16.80
C LEU A 273 2.52 -11.68 17.89
N ASP A 274 3.17 -12.81 17.69
CA ASP A 274 4.11 -13.39 18.65
C ASP A 274 5.32 -12.48 18.85
N LYS A 275 5.88 -11.94 17.76
CA LYS A 275 6.99 -10.98 17.78
C LYS A 275 6.62 -9.70 18.57
N ASN A 276 5.44 -9.15 18.34
CA ASN A 276 4.95 -7.97 19.05
C ASN A 276 4.72 -8.25 20.54
N ALA A 277 4.23 -9.44 20.90
CA ALA A 277 4.02 -9.84 22.30
C ALA A 277 5.35 -9.98 23.06
N VAL A 278 6.43 -10.39 22.40
CA VAL A 278 7.78 -10.43 22.98
C VAL A 278 8.32 -9.02 23.17
N ALA A 279 8.23 -8.16 22.14
CA ALA A 279 8.69 -6.77 22.22
C ALA A 279 7.99 -5.97 23.33
N SER A 280 6.72 -6.26 23.64
CA SER A 280 5.96 -5.59 24.71
C SER A 280 6.37 -6.01 26.14
N LYS A 281 7.22 -7.05 26.28
CA LYS A 281 7.70 -7.56 27.56
C LYS A 281 9.14 -7.19 27.87
N ALA A 282 9.88 -6.67 26.89
CA ALA A 282 11.26 -6.23 27.00
C ALA A 282 11.33 -4.71 27.30
#